data_e02729c6b0c17f5d8718624a685f786b
#
_entry.id   e02729c6b0c17f5d8718624a685f786b
#
_cell.length_a   1.000
_cell.length_b   1.000
_cell.length_c   1.000
_cell.angle_alpha   90.00
_cell.angle_beta   90.00
_cell.angle_gamma   90.00
#
_symmetry.space_group_name_H-M   'P 1'
#
loop_
_entity.id
_entity.type
_entity.pdbx_description
1 polymer ?
#
loop_
_entity_poly.entity_id
_entity_poly.type
_entity_poly.pdbx_seq_one_letter_code
_entity_poly.pdbx_strand_id
1 'polypeptide(L)'
;MKKLILLSVFFVAFINILNAQSFDLMEQIKQHQTIGEEKTHATEEEHEEEIIYEELQQSLFLSYENVIQRVYLGEIFPVKIKAIITRNDYNKIAIHLVNSEEFRAFDLNSKWEKDQNAEFYTNTFYLQALNASSKLPEFDIELINDGIIIEKATLNGANIEVVQIKGDAKFSHVTARSLAVKSESTSRFDDKSLIVTLEIESTYGNLKEFNIHNGSINEYEESPSLQFLEYTIIVPNYTKNIDFTYFNTVSGNFQLVLVPLNIKSDDLSTHTDLNPKENKFKLYKDILFATLGILGIIIFIFKRYKTALIVSILLFMYLFYTNNPFNKGIVTKESIIRVLPTEKSSIFHVTDGDLKVEVLSHKDGYIKILLPSGRIGWVKEENVVKN
;
A
#
# COMPACT_ATOMS: atom_id res chain seq x y z
N MET A 1 23.16 -18.85 -35.08
CA MET A 1 23.45 -18.03 -36.27
C MET A 1 22.21 -17.78 -37.14
N LYS A 2 21.38 -18.75 -37.54
CA LYS A 2 20.21 -18.52 -38.43
C LYS A 2 19.14 -17.56 -37.87
N LYS A 3 18.91 -17.47 -36.56
CA LYS A 3 17.94 -16.54 -35.96
C LYS A 3 18.42 -15.09 -35.93
N LEU A 4 19.75 -14.85 -35.90
CA LEU A 4 20.31 -13.51 -35.90
C LEU A 4 20.25 -12.87 -37.29
N ILE A 5 20.40 -13.69 -38.33
CA ILE A 5 20.32 -13.26 -39.73
C ILE A 5 18.86 -12.89 -40.10
N LEU A 6 17.89 -13.62 -39.58
CA LEU A 6 16.45 -13.31 -39.81
C LEU A 6 16.05 -11.96 -39.15
N LEU A 7 16.59 -11.65 -37.97
CA LEU A 7 16.31 -10.39 -37.27
C LEU A 7 16.95 -9.19 -38.01
N SER A 8 18.14 -9.34 -38.60
CA SER A 8 18.79 -8.28 -39.38
C SER A 8 18.06 -7.98 -40.69
N VAL A 9 17.51 -9.00 -41.37
CA VAL A 9 16.73 -8.81 -42.60
C VAL A 9 15.41 -8.08 -42.28
N PHE A 10 14.75 -8.39 -41.16
CA PHE A 10 13.54 -7.67 -40.72
C PHE A 10 13.80 -6.22 -40.38
N PHE A 11 14.95 -5.93 -39.74
CA PHE A 11 15.32 -4.55 -39.38
C PHE A 11 15.64 -3.67 -40.61
N VAL A 12 16.30 -4.24 -41.60
CA VAL A 12 16.58 -3.53 -42.86
C VAL A 12 15.30 -3.32 -43.69
N ALA A 13 14.36 -4.25 -43.67
CA ALA A 13 13.05 -4.10 -44.33
C ALA A 13 12.21 -2.98 -43.64
N PHE A 14 12.26 -2.89 -42.32
CA PHE A 14 11.53 -1.89 -41.56
C PHE A 14 12.05 -0.46 -41.79
N ILE A 15 13.38 -0.29 -41.93
CA ILE A 15 14.00 1.01 -42.25
C ILE A 15 13.62 1.47 -43.68
N ASN A 16 13.52 0.55 -44.64
CA ASN A 16 13.12 0.89 -46.00
C ASN A 16 11.64 1.31 -46.10
N ILE A 17 10.74 0.73 -45.27
CA ILE A 17 9.33 1.12 -45.21
C ILE A 17 9.18 2.53 -44.62
N LEU A 18 9.95 2.87 -43.57
CA LEU A 18 9.95 4.21 -42.96
C LEU A 18 10.46 5.29 -43.93
N ASN A 19 11.49 5.00 -44.73
CA ASN A 19 12.01 5.94 -45.70
C ASN A 19 11.07 6.12 -46.92
N ALA A 20 10.30 5.10 -47.31
CA ALA A 20 9.32 5.21 -48.39
C ALA A 20 8.13 6.11 -47.97
N GLN A 21 7.67 6.04 -46.73
CA GLN A 21 6.58 6.92 -46.25
C GLN A 21 7.00 8.39 -46.13
N SER A 22 8.27 8.67 -45.75
CA SER A 22 8.75 10.04 -45.65
C SER A 22 8.97 10.69 -47.04
N PHE A 23 9.25 9.89 -48.06
CA PHE A 23 9.43 10.39 -49.41
C PHE A 23 8.10 10.79 -50.07
N ASP A 24 7.06 10.00 -49.85
CA ASP A 24 5.71 10.26 -50.38
C ASP A 24 5.08 11.56 -49.79
N LEU A 25 5.34 11.81 -48.50
CA LEU A 25 4.89 13.05 -47.82
C LEU A 25 5.58 14.32 -48.37
N MET A 26 6.85 14.23 -48.71
CA MET A 26 7.62 15.35 -49.27
C MET A 26 7.24 15.62 -50.72
N GLU A 27 6.79 14.65 -51.48
CA GLU A 27 6.31 14.83 -52.86
C GLU A 27 4.93 15.46 -52.91
N GLN A 28 4.04 15.11 -51.98
CA GLN A 28 2.74 15.77 -51.82
C GLN A 28 2.85 17.23 -51.42
N ILE A 29 3.82 17.59 -50.55
CA ILE A 29 4.06 18.99 -50.18
C ILE A 29 4.60 19.81 -51.35
N LYS A 30 5.43 19.23 -52.21
CA LYS A 30 5.95 19.91 -53.41
C LYS A 30 4.85 20.12 -54.47
N GLN A 31 3.92 19.20 -54.62
CA GLN A 31 2.78 19.37 -55.56
C GLN A 31 1.83 20.48 -55.13
N HIS A 32 1.63 20.71 -53.85
CA HIS A 32 0.82 21.83 -53.37
C HIS A 32 1.49 23.19 -53.47
N GLN A 33 2.82 23.28 -53.58
CA GLN A 33 3.52 24.55 -53.77
C GLN A 33 3.63 24.99 -55.23
N THR A 34 3.36 24.11 -56.20
CA THR A 34 3.55 24.39 -57.63
C THR A 34 2.24 24.86 -58.32
N ILE A 35 1.10 24.90 -57.61
CA ILE A 35 -0.19 25.34 -58.18
C ILE A 35 -0.50 26.82 -57.88
N GLY A 36 0.43 27.56 -57.28
CA GLY A 36 0.26 28.95 -56.84
C GLY A 36 0.76 30.04 -57.79
N GLU A 37 1.27 29.72 -59.01
CA GLU A 37 1.72 30.73 -59.95
C GLU A 37 1.22 30.47 -61.37
N GLU A 38 -0.04 30.79 -61.63
CA GLU A 38 -0.48 31.10 -63.01
C GLU A 38 -1.37 32.32 -62.99
N LYS A 39 -0.81 33.43 -63.46
CA LYS A 39 -1.49 34.69 -63.70
C LYS A 39 -2.48 34.55 -64.83
N THR A 40 -3.75 34.86 -64.60
CA THR A 40 -4.65 35.30 -65.65
C THR A 40 -5.41 36.54 -65.21
N HIS A 41 -5.18 37.59 -65.94
CA HIS A 41 -6.01 38.79 -65.96
C HIS A 41 -7.42 38.44 -66.39
N ALA A 42 -8.41 38.81 -65.63
CA ALA A 42 -9.71 39.21 -66.10
C ALA A 42 -10.57 39.91 -65.01
N THR A 43 -10.85 41.16 -65.23
CA THR A 43 -12.08 41.88 -64.90
C THR A 43 -12.53 41.96 -63.45
N GLU A 44 -12.49 43.18 -62.96
CA GLU A 44 -13.09 43.70 -61.76
C GLU A 44 -14.64 43.53 -61.82
N GLU A 45 -15.16 42.70 -60.93
CA GLU A 45 -16.44 42.86 -60.29
C GLU A 45 -16.22 42.89 -58.79
N GLU A 46 -16.28 44.03 -58.17
CA GLU A 46 -16.28 44.23 -56.72
C GLU A 46 -17.55 43.54 -56.15
N HIS A 47 -17.34 42.30 -55.71
CA HIS A 47 -18.11 41.72 -54.62
C HIS A 47 -17.38 42.05 -53.33
N GLU A 48 -17.85 43.08 -52.62
CA GLU A 48 -17.56 43.21 -51.20
C GLU A 48 -18.09 41.96 -50.52
N GLU A 49 -17.21 40.95 -50.32
CA GLU A 49 -17.44 39.94 -49.30
C GLU A 49 -17.37 40.65 -47.96
N GLU A 50 -18.56 40.94 -47.43
CA GLU A 50 -18.75 41.32 -46.03
C GLU A 50 -18.12 40.21 -45.18
N ILE A 51 -16.84 40.37 -44.77
CA ILE A 51 -16.20 39.52 -43.81
C ILE A 51 -16.95 39.80 -42.50
N ILE A 52 -17.99 39.01 -42.26
CA ILE A 52 -18.65 38.94 -40.94
C ILE A 52 -17.59 38.42 -39.97
N TYR A 53 -16.88 39.32 -39.29
CA TYR A 53 -16.16 38.99 -38.08
C TYR A 53 -17.21 38.58 -37.05
N GLU A 54 -17.55 37.30 -36.97
CA GLU A 54 -18.15 36.77 -35.76
C GLU A 54 -17.12 37.03 -34.64
N GLU A 55 -17.34 38.09 -33.87
CA GLU A 55 -16.70 38.25 -32.59
C GLU A 55 -17.01 36.95 -31.82
N LEU A 56 -16.00 36.12 -31.68
CA LEU A 56 -16.06 34.94 -30.82
C LEU A 56 -16.39 35.44 -29.41
N GLN A 57 -17.70 35.51 -29.08
CA GLN A 57 -18.12 35.91 -27.75
C GLN A 57 -17.58 34.87 -26.77
N GLN A 58 -16.67 35.31 -25.91
CA GLN A 58 -16.17 34.49 -24.82
C GLN A 58 -17.36 33.99 -23.99
N SER A 59 -17.49 32.68 -23.82
CA SER A 59 -18.57 32.05 -23.09
C SER A 59 -18.10 31.32 -21.84
N LEU A 60 -16.78 31.20 -21.64
CA LEU A 60 -16.16 30.58 -20.49
C LEU A 60 -15.38 31.61 -19.67
N PHE A 61 -15.82 31.87 -18.43
CA PHE A 61 -15.20 32.80 -17.50
C PHE A 61 -14.76 32.05 -16.25
N LEU A 62 -13.50 32.23 -15.85
CA LEU A 62 -12.88 31.52 -14.75
C LEU A 62 -12.46 32.46 -13.64
N SER A 63 -12.61 32.00 -12.40
CA SER A 63 -12.12 32.71 -11.22
C SER A 63 -11.81 31.75 -10.09
N TYR A 64 -10.93 32.14 -9.19
CA TYR A 64 -10.78 31.45 -7.91
C TYR A 64 -11.93 31.82 -6.99
N GLU A 65 -12.51 30.83 -6.28
CA GLU A 65 -13.51 31.11 -5.25
C GLU A 65 -12.83 31.61 -3.97
N ASN A 66 -11.76 30.93 -3.55
CA ASN A 66 -10.92 31.34 -2.43
C ASN A 66 -9.45 31.12 -2.80
N VAL A 67 -8.61 32.11 -2.58
CA VAL A 67 -7.17 32.00 -2.77
C VAL A 67 -6.49 31.82 -1.43
N ILE A 68 -5.79 30.69 -1.27
CA ILE A 68 -4.92 30.46 -0.12
C ILE A 68 -3.65 31.27 -0.36
N GLN A 69 -3.33 32.18 0.55
CA GLN A 69 -2.17 33.07 0.40
C GLN A 69 -0.86 32.42 0.84
N ARG A 70 -0.91 31.43 1.72
CA ARG A 70 0.26 30.81 2.32
C ARG A 70 0.06 29.33 2.54
N VAL A 71 1.05 28.54 2.13
CA VAL A 71 1.13 27.08 2.35
C VAL A 71 2.54 26.70 2.74
N TYR A 72 2.71 25.51 3.28
CA TYR A 72 4.02 24.98 3.65
C TYR A 72 4.51 23.97 2.62
N LEU A 73 5.83 23.87 2.46
CA LEU A 73 6.44 22.86 1.58
C LEU A 73 5.99 21.45 2.01
N GLY A 74 5.51 20.66 1.05
CA GLY A 74 4.95 19.33 1.30
C GLY A 74 3.45 19.31 1.61
N GLU A 75 2.85 20.43 1.99
CA GLU A 75 1.41 20.52 2.30
C GLU A 75 0.55 20.23 1.07
N ILE A 76 -0.52 19.46 1.26
CA ILE A 76 -1.61 19.31 0.29
C ILE A 76 -2.71 20.28 0.65
N PHE A 77 -3.14 21.09 -0.30
CA PHE A 77 -4.13 22.14 -0.07
C PHE A 77 -5.16 22.18 -1.20
N PRO A 78 -6.42 22.56 -0.90
CA PRO A 78 -7.48 22.70 -1.90
C PRO A 78 -7.37 24.02 -2.65
N VAL A 79 -7.60 23.98 -3.96
CA VAL A 79 -7.79 25.14 -4.83
C VAL A 79 -9.18 25.03 -5.44
N LYS A 80 -10.07 25.97 -5.14
CA LYS A 80 -11.44 25.97 -5.62
C LYS A 80 -11.60 26.96 -6.76
N ILE A 81 -11.99 26.45 -7.93
CA ILE A 81 -12.20 27.21 -9.15
C ILE A 81 -13.69 27.30 -9.45
N LYS A 82 -14.12 28.49 -9.83
CA LYS A 82 -15.45 28.79 -10.29
C LYS A 82 -15.42 29.06 -11.79
N ALA A 83 -16.30 28.40 -12.53
CA ALA A 83 -16.52 28.61 -13.97
C ALA A 83 -17.94 29.06 -14.26
N ILE A 84 -18.09 30.17 -14.96
CA ILE A 84 -19.36 30.61 -15.55
C ILE A 84 -19.33 30.23 -17.02
N ILE A 85 -20.31 29.44 -17.46
CA ILE A 85 -20.40 28.93 -18.83
C ILE A 85 -21.73 29.33 -19.39
N THR A 86 -21.72 30.19 -20.42
CA THR A 86 -22.94 30.76 -21.01
C THR A 86 -23.44 30.00 -22.25
N ARG A 87 -22.71 28.93 -22.67
CA ARG A 87 -23.07 28.07 -23.81
C ARG A 87 -23.50 26.69 -23.35
N ASN A 88 -24.24 25.96 -24.19
CA ASN A 88 -24.81 24.65 -23.85
C ASN A 88 -24.34 23.51 -24.76
N ASP A 89 -23.50 23.79 -25.76
CA ASP A 89 -23.06 22.85 -26.80
C ASP A 89 -21.79 22.12 -26.46
N TYR A 90 -21.53 21.86 -25.18
CA TYR A 90 -20.42 21.05 -24.69
C TYR A 90 -20.94 19.85 -23.91
N ASN A 91 -20.17 18.75 -23.92
CA ASN A 91 -20.46 17.54 -23.16
C ASN A 91 -19.38 17.20 -22.12
N LYS A 92 -18.22 17.89 -22.13
CA LYS A 92 -17.13 17.66 -21.20
C LYS A 92 -16.39 18.96 -20.91
N ILE A 93 -15.95 19.10 -19.64
CA ILE A 93 -15.02 20.15 -19.20
C ILE A 93 -13.71 19.42 -18.84
N ALA A 94 -12.63 19.72 -19.56
CA ALA A 94 -11.29 19.24 -19.26
C ALA A 94 -10.46 20.33 -18.60
N ILE A 95 -9.45 19.92 -17.83
CA ILE A 95 -8.52 20.83 -17.18
C ILE A 95 -7.09 20.32 -17.30
N HIS A 96 -6.18 21.24 -17.54
CA HIS A 96 -4.74 21.00 -17.62
C HIS A 96 -4.00 22.04 -16.79
N LEU A 97 -2.92 21.61 -16.14
CA LEU A 97 -2.01 22.52 -15.46
C LEU A 97 -0.87 22.91 -16.42
N VAL A 98 -0.55 24.19 -16.39
CA VAL A 98 0.58 24.76 -17.15
C VAL A 98 1.56 25.36 -16.14
N ASN A 99 2.85 25.25 -16.39
CA ASN A 99 3.90 25.75 -15.49
C ASN A 99 3.76 25.21 -14.05
N SER A 100 3.67 23.88 -13.92
CA SER A 100 3.32 23.22 -12.66
C SER A 100 4.48 22.46 -12.00
N GLU A 101 5.72 22.73 -12.35
CA GLU A 101 6.91 22.00 -11.83
C GLU A 101 7.05 22.12 -10.29
N GLU A 102 6.55 23.21 -9.71
CA GLU A 102 6.58 23.45 -8.27
C GLU A 102 5.43 22.77 -7.51
N PHE A 103 4.44 22.26 -8.25
CA PHE A 103 3.24 21.67 -7.66
C PHE A 103 2.89 20.34 -8.30
N ARG A 104 2.37 19.42 -7.48
CA ARG A 104 1.77 18.17 -7.94
C ARG A 104 0.25 18.26 -7.76
N ALA A 105 -0.51 18.00 -8.81
CA ALA A 105 -1.96 17.92 -8.73
C ALA A 105 -2.43 16.48 -8.45
N PHE A 106 -3.50 16.37 -7.69
CA PHE A 106 -4.28 15.17 -7.49
C PHE A 106 -5.58 15.29 -8.30
N ASP A 107 -5.97 14.20 -8.94
CA ASP A 107 -7.26 14.04 -9.64
C ASP A 107 -7.81 15.29 -10.36
N LEU A 108 -7.18 15.65 -11.47
CA LEU A 108 -7.68 16.72 -12.35
C LEU A 108 -9.01 16.37 -13.06
N ASN A 109 -9.47 15.11 -12.97
CA ASN A 109 -10.72 14.64 -13.56
C ASN A 109 -11.92 14.70 -12.61
N SER A 110 -11.78 15.38 -11.46
CA SER A 110 -12.88 15.58 -10.51
C SER A 110 -14.07 16.27 -11.18
N LYS A 111 -15.27 15.96 -10.67
CA LYS A 111 -16.50 16.45 -11.29
C LYS A 111 -16.75 17.91 -10.95
N TRP A 112 -17.15 18.67 -11.96
CA TRP A 112 -17.69 20.01 -11.77
C TRP A 112 -19.11 19.94 -11.21
N GLU A 113 -19.34 20.64 -10.12
CA GLU A 113 -20.63 20.72 -9.45
C GLU A 113 -21.33 22.02 -9.87
N LYS A 114 -22.53 21.90 -10.43
CA LYS A 114 -23.35 23.06 -10.75
C LYS A 114 -24.02 23.59 -9.49
N ASP A 115 -23.89 24.87 -9.20
CA ASP A 115 -24.63 25.51 -8.12
C ASP A 115 -26.13 25.47 -8.39
N GLN A 116 -26.93 25.13 -7.37
CA GLN A 116 -28.39 24.99 -7.54
C GLN A 116 -29.12 26.34 -7.66
N ASN A 117 -28.53 27.43 -7.18
CA ASN A 117 -29.11 28.75 -7.08
C ASN A 117 -28.47 29.78 -8.04
N ALA A 118 -27.38 29.38 -8.71
CA ALA A 118 -26.61 30.28 -9.58
C ALA A 118 -26.13 29.57 -10.84
N GLU A 119 -25.88 30.32 -11.91
CA GLU A 119 -25.44 29.81 -13.20
C GLU A 119 -23.92 29.64 -13.28
N PHE A 120 -23.32 28.98 -12.28
CA PHE A 120 -21.90 28.67 -12.31
C PHE A 120 -21.61 27.24 -11.86
N TYR A 121 -20.44 26.77 -12.23
CA TYR A 121 -19.90 25.51 -11.85
C TYR A 121 -18.72 25.72 -10.90
N THR A 122 -18.54 24.85 -9.92
CA THR A 122 -17.37 24.83 -9.05
C THR A 122 -16.66 23.48 -9.10
N ASN A 123 -15.35 23.50 -8.96
CA ASN A 123 -14.57 22.30 -8.74
C ASN A 123 -13.45 22.58 -7.77
N THR A 124 -13.12 21.59 -6.93
CA THR A 124 -12.02 21.66 -5.94
C THR A 124 -10.91 20.72 -6.37
N PHE A 125 -9.76 21.28 -6.67
CA PHE A 125 -8.54 20.56 -7.00
C PHE A 125 -7.62 20.56 -5.79
N TYR A 126 -6.86 19.49 -5.62
CA TYR A 126 -5.87 19.40 -4.55
C TYR A 126 -4.48 19.50 -5.16
N LEU A 127 -3.69 20.43 -4.67
CA LEU A 127 -2.29 20.62 -5.04
C LEU A 127 -1.39 20.32 -3.87
N GLN A 128 -0.22 19.74 -4.14
CA GLN A 128 0.87 19.59 -3.19
C GLN A 128 2.02 20.52 -3.58
N ALA A 129 2.51 21.31 -2.63
CA ALA A 129 3.67 22.15 -2.84
C ALA A 129 4.97 21.31 -2.80
N LEU A 130 5.67 21.19 -3.92
CA LEU A 130 6.92 20.43 -4.05
C LEU A 130 8.16 21.31 -3.91
N ASN A 131 8.07 22.56 -4.36
CA ASN A 131 9.16 23.54 -4.34
C ASN A 131 8.64 24.91 -3.89
N ALA A 132 9.57 25.79 -3.54
CA ALA A 132 9.24 27.17 -3.25
C ALA A 132 8.68 27.84 -4.52
N SER A 133 7.55 28.53 -4.35
CA SER A 133 6.91 29.28 -5.44
C SER A 133 6.24 30.54 -4.91
N SER A 134 6.07 31.54 -5.76
CA SER A 134 5.33 32.76 -5.48
C SER A 134 3.97 32.83 -6.19
N LYS A 135 3.68 31.85 -7.08
CA LYS A 135 2.42 31.76 -7.83
C LYS A 135 1.95 30.33 -7.92
N LEU A 136 0.64 30.15 -7.93
CA LEU A 136 0.01 28.88 -8.30
C LEU A 136 0.29 28.58 -9.79
N PRO A 137 0.19 27.32 -10.22
CA PRO A 137 0.21 26.97 -11.63
C PRO A 137 -0.98 27.62 -12.35
N GLU A 138 -0.87 27.77 -13.65
CA GLU A 138 -1.97 28.20 -14.49
C GLU A 138 -2.90 27.03 -14.79
N PHE A 139 -4.20 27.29 -14.85
CA PHE A 139 -5.21 26.30 -15.17
C PHE A 139 -5.82 26.58 -16.54
N ASP A 140 -5.51 25.71 -17.49
CA ASP A 140 -6.17 25.70 -18.80
C ASP A 140 -7.43 24.85 -18.72
N ILE A 141 -8.59 25.47 -18.93
CA ILE A 141 -9.88 24.79 -18.90
C ILE A 141 -10.47 24.82 -20.31
N GLU A 142 -10.87 23.67 -20.79
CA GLU A 142 -11.36 23.42 -22.13
C GLU A 142 -12.79 22.88 -22.10
N LEU A 143 -13.68 23.50 -22.89
CA LEU A 143 -14.99 22.95 -23.19
C LEU A 143 -14.87 22.06 -24.42
N ILE A 144 -15.32 20.82 -24.30
CA ILE A 144 -15.20 19.82 -25.36
C ILE A 144 -16.58 19.33 -25.76
N ASN A 145 -16.83 19.22 -27.07
CA ASN A 145 -17.98 18.55 -27.64
C ASN A 145 -17.51 17.45 -28.60
N ASP A 146 -17.91 16.22 -28.36
CA ASP A 146 -17.58 15.03 -29.16
C ASP A 146 -16.08 14.91 -29.51
N GLY A 147 -15.23 15.28 -28.57
CA GLY A 147 -13.78 15.23 -28.71
C GLY A 147 -13.13 16.47 -29.37
N ILE A 148 -13.91 17.46 -29.76
CA ILE A 148 -13.45 18.74 -30.35
C ILE A 148 -13.46 19.80 -29.26
N ILE A 149 -12.33 20.52 -29.10
CA ILE A 149 -12.26 21.69 -28.22
C ILE A 149 -13.00 22.83 -28.89
N ILE A 150 -14.10 23.29 -28.26
CA ILE A 150 -14.91 24.37 -28.75
C ILE A 150 -14.58 25.73 -28.13
N GLU A 151 -14.00 25.70 -26.92
CA GLU A 151 -13.53 26.90 -26.26
C GLU A 151 -12.45 26.52 -25.21
N LYS A 152 -11.50 27.42 -25.03
CA LYS A 152 -10.45 27.32 -24.05
C LYS A 152 -10.27 28.62 -23.29
N ALA A 153 -10.15 28.57 -21.98
CA ALA A 153 -9.80 29.70 -21.15
C ALA A 153 -8.68 29.35 -20.19
N THR A 154 -7.76 30.26 -19.96
CA THR A 154 -6.67 30.14 -19.03
C THR A 154 -6.93 30.96 -17.78
N LEU A 155 -6.89 30.32 -16.61
CA LEU A 155 -6.91 31.01 -15.32
C LEU A 155 -5.46 31.17 -14.85
N ASN A 156 -4.96 32.41 -14.85
CA ASN A 156 -3.62 32.74 -14.43
C ASN A 156 -3.38 32.36 -12.96
N GLY A 157 -2.17 31.92 -12.64
CA GLY A 157 -1.79 31.54 -11.29
C GLY A 157 -1.89 32.71 -10.31
N ALA A 158 -2.65 32.50 -9.23
CA ALA A 158 -2.76 33.46 -8.14
C ALA A 158 -1.47 33.50 -7.32
N ASN A 159 -1.22 34.65 -6.68
CA ASN A 159 -0.06 34.78 -5.77
C ASN A 159 -0.22 33.89 -4.53
N ILE A 160 0.85 33.18 -4.18
CA ILE A 160 0.94 32.30 -3.03
C ILE A 160 2.34 32.38 -2.44
N GLU A 161 2.48 32.21 -1.14
CA GLU A 161 3.76 32.05 -0.46
C GLU A 161 3.94 30.60 -0.05
N VAL A 162 4.91 29.88 -0.64
CA VAL A 162 5.31 28.54 -0.20
C VAL A 162 6.46 28.67 0.79
N VAL A 163 6.18 28.34 2.05
CA VAL A 163 7.14 28.49 3.17
C VAL A 163 7.94 27.20 3.34
N GLN A 164 9.26 27.33 3.31
CA GLN A 164 10.14 26.22 3.64
C GLN A 164 10.23 26.01 5.16
N ILE A 165 10.18 24.76 5.59
CA ILE A 165 10.27 24.36 6.98
C ILE A 165 11.70 23.93 7.27
N LYS A 166 12.28 24.50 8.32
CA LYS A 166 13.56 24.04 8.87
C LYS A 166 13.24 23.07 10.00
N GLY A 167 13.49 21.78 9.75
CA GLY A 167 13.24 20.71 10.73
C GLY A 167 14.25 20.72 11.88
N ASP A 168 13.85 20.09 12.98
CA ASP A 168 14.71 19.76 14.10
C ASP A 168 15.33 18.34 13.96
N ALA A 169 16.11 17.92 14.94
CA ALA A 169 16.78 16.62 14.94
C ALA A 169 15.82 15.41 14.96
N LYS A 170 14.55 15.63 15.32
CA LYS A 170 13.51 14.57 15.39
C LYS A 170 12.46 14.71 14.29
N PHE A 171 12.68 15.60 13.34
CA PHE A 171 11.71 15.85 12.29
C PHE A 171 11.57 14.64 11.35
N SER A 172 10.37 14.13 11.26
CA SER A 172 10.03 12.98 10.38
C SER A 172 9.89 13.34 8.90
N HIS A 173 10.21 14.58 8.49
CA HIS A 173 10.02 15.15 7.16
C HIS A 173 8.55 15.29 6.73
N VAL A 174 7.60 15.05 7.63
CA VAL A 174 6.18 15.18 7.34
C VAL A 174 5.65 16.56 7.71
N THR A 175 5.03 17.19 6.71
CA THR A 175 4.21 18.40 6.83
C THR A 175 2.78 17.99 6.59
N ALA A 176 1.89 18.17 7.56
CA ALA A 176 0.51 17.72 7.48
C ALA A 176 -0.42 18.55 8.36
N ARG A 177 -1.72 18.57 8.05
CA ARG A 177 -2.74 19.16 8.90
C ARG A 177 -2.89 18.39 10.20
N SER A 178 -2.84 17.06 10.14
CA SER A 178 -2.77 16.18 11.30
C SER A 178 -1.98 14.93 10.97
N LEU A 179 -1.34 14.33 11.99
CA LEU A 179 -0.69 13.05 11.91
C LEU A 179 -0.97 12.27 13.19
N ALA A 180 -1.34 11.01 13.07
CA ALA A 180 -1.59 10.12 14.19
C ALA A 180 -1.03 8.72 13.90
N VAL A 181 -0.41 8.10 14.91
CA VAL A 181 -0.08 6.68 14.90
C VAL A 181 -1.32 5.93 15.36
N LYS A 182 -1.90 5.10 14.49
CA LYS A 182 -3.13 4.34 14.73
C LYS A 182 -2.87 3.05 15.47
N SER A 183 -1.79 2.38 15.09
CA SER A 183 -1.36 1.15 15.75
C SER A 183 0.16 1.07 15.84
N GLU A 184 0.63 0.31 16.80
CA GLU A 184 2.01 -0.05 17.03
C GLU A 184 2.10 -1.55 17.26
N SER A 185 3.05 -2.20 16.63
CA SER A 185 3.37 -3.61 16.85
C SER A 185 4.87 -3.77 17.01
N THR A 186 5.28 -4.19 18.22
CA THR A 186 6.69 -4.42 18.55
C THR A 186 6.93 -5.89 18.81
N SER A 187 7.92 -6.46 18.11
CA SER A 187 8.37 -7.82 18.35
C SER A 187 9.91 -7.89 18.44
N ARG A 188 10.43 -8.99 18.96
CA ARG A 188 11.87 -9.19 19.07
C ARG A 188 12.43 -9.60 17.71
N PHE A 189 13.36 -8.81 17.18
CA PHE A 189 14.07 -9.12 15.92
C PHE A 189 15.24 -10.09 16.18
N ASP A 190 16.10 -9.75 17.16
CA ASP A 190 17.22 -10.57 17.63
C ASP A 190 17.47 -10.31 19.14
N ASP A 191 18.59 -10.81 19.69
CA ASP A 191 18.93 -10.65 21.10
C ASP A 191 19.21 -9.18 21.51
N LYS A 192 19.48 -8.29 20.55
CA LYS A 192 19.87 -6.90 20.77
C LYS A 192 18.88 -5.89 20.21
N SER A 193 17.94 -6.31 19.35
CA SER A 193 17.10 -5.43 18.56
C SER A 193 15.62 -5.83 18.61
N LEU A 194 14.77 -4.83 18.49
CA LEU A 194 13.33 -4.96 18.27
C LEU A 194 12.99 -4.51 16.86
N ILE A 195 12.02 -5.15 16.26
CA ILE A 195 11.36 -4.69 15.04
C ILE A 195 10.03 -4.04 15.44
N VAL A 196 9.82 -2.81 15.00
CA VAL A 196 8.61 -2.04 15.30
C VAL A 196 7.94 -1.68 14.00
N THR A 197 6.67 -2.01 13.87
CA THR A 197 5.81 -1.62 12.76
C THR A 197 4.80 -0.58 13.26
N LEU A 198 4.73 0.54 12.58
CA LEU A 198 3.83 1.65 12.87
C LEU A 198 2.84 1.81 11.73
N GLU A 199 1.55 1.85 12.03
CA GLU A 199 0.51 2.30 11.11
C GLU A 199 0.22 3.77 11.38
N ILE A 200 0.49 4.61 10.38
CA ILE A 200 0.42 6.06 10.50
C ILE A 200 -0.64 6.60 9.54
N GLU A 201 -1.47 7.48 10.04
CA GLU A 201 -2.46 8.21 9.27
C GLU A 201 -2.12 9.70 9.27
N SER A 202 -2.22 10.36 8.12
CA SER A 202 -2.10 11.81 8.03
C SER A 202 -3.17 12.43 7.14
N THR A 203 -3.46 13.70 7.37
CA THR A 203 -4.40 14.46 6.56
C THR A 203 -3.70 15.64 5.89
N TYR A 204 -3.94 15.80 4.58
CA TYR A 204 -3.42 16.92 3.77
C TYR A 204 -1.91 17.12 3.90
N GLY A 205 -1.14 16.04 3.83
CA GLY A 205 0.31 16.07 4.07
C GLY A 205 1.11 15.28 3.03
N ASN A 206 2.42 15.22 3.28
CA ASN A 206 3.39 14.48 2.47
C ASN A 206 3.87 13.21 3.18
N LEU A 207 2.95 12.37 3.65
CA LEU A 207 3.28 11.18 4.46
C LEU A 207 4.27 10.22 3.77
N LYS A 208 4.34 10.23 2.46
CA LYS A 208 5.32 9.47 1.68
C LYS A 208 6.80 9.82 2.02
N GLU A 209 7.03 11.05 2.48
CA GLU A 209 8.37 11.53 2.88
C GLU A 209 8.75 11.13 4.31
N PHE A 210 7.86 10.42 5.01
CA PHE A 210 8.09 10.00 6.38
C PHE A 210 9.36 9.18 6.50
N ASN A 211 10.28 9.64 7.34
CA ASN A 211 11.55 8.97 7.60
C ASN A 211 12.02 9.22 9.04
N ILE A 212 12.13 8.15 9.82
CA ILE A 212 12.71 8.14 11.15
C ILE A 212 13.61 6.91 11.32
N HIS A 213 14.71 7.06 12.04
CA HIS A 213 15.57 5.96 12.45
C HIS A 213 15.99 5.01 11.30
N ASN A 214 16.12 5.51 10.08
CA ASN A 214 16.48 4.72 8.89
C ASN A 214 15.55 3.50 8.68
N GLY A 215 14.26 3.65 8.93
CA GLY A 215 13.26 2.62 8.67
C GLY A 215 12.87 2.53 7.20
N SER A 216 11.90 1.69 6.92
CA SER A 216 11.38 1.44 5.58
C SER A 216 9.87 1.50 5.52
N ILE A 217 9.36 2.00 4.41
CA ILE A 217 7.94 1.98 4.06
C ILE A 217 7.61 0.59 3.53
N ASN A 218 6.62 -0.09 4.14
CA ASN A 218 6.11 -1.37 3.67
C ASN A 218 4.91 -1.18 2.74
N GLU A 219 3.98 -0.32 3.15
CA GLU A 219 2.75 -0.04 2.42
C GLU A 219 2.42 1.45 2.50
N TYR A 220 1.87 1.99 1.42
CA TYR A 220 1.46 3.38 1.35
C TYR A 220 0.21 3.53 0.51
N GLU A 221 -0.81 4.15 1.08
CA GLU A 221 -2.04 4.53 0.38
C GLU A 221 -2.21 6.05 0.40
N GLU A 222 -2.55 6.62 -0.74
CA GLU A 222 -2.66 8.05 -0.91
C GLU A 222 -4.02 8.47 -1.45
N SER A 223 -4.67 9.39 -0.74
CA SER A 223 -5.71 10.25 -1.28
C SER A 223 -5.40 11.70 -0.92
N PRO A 224 -5.98 12.69 -1.61
CA PRO A 224 -5.68 14.10 -1.33
C PRO A 224 -5.91 14.51 0.12
N SER A 225 -6.96 14.00 0.75
CA SER A 225 -7.37 14.39 2.10
C SER A 225 -6.87 13.45 3.19
N LEU A 226 -6.51 12.19 2.84
CA LEU A 226 -6.17 11.16 3.80
C LEU A 226 -5.10 10.23 3.23
N GLN A 227 -4.08 9.96 4.03
CA GLN A 227 -2.97 9.09 3.66
C GLN A 227 -2.72 8.08 4.76
N PHE A 228 -2.35 6.87 4.39
CA PHE A 228 -1.96 5.79 5.30
C PHE A 228 -0.57 5.29 4.94
N LEU A 229 0.19 4.94 5.97
CA LEU A 229 1.54 4.43 5.85
C LEU A 229 1.76 3.32 6.85
N GLU A 230 2.24 2.17 6.39
CA GLU A 230 2.86 1.17 7.25
C GLU A 230 4.38 1.33 7.17
N TYR A 231 5.01 1.55 8.33
CA TYR A 231 6.43 1.86 8.45
C TYR A 231 7.12 0.94 9.44
N THR A 232 8.21 0.32 9.03
CA THR A 232 8.98 -0.60 9.88
C THR A 232 10.36 -0.03 10.20
N ILE A 233 10.72 -0.09 11.48
CA ILE A 233 12.04 0.30 11.99
C ILE A 233 12.63 -0.80 12.86
N ILE A 234 13.97 -0.85 12.92
CA ILE A 234 14.71 -1.69 13.83
C ILE A 234 15.38 -0.80 14.88
N VAL A 235 15.09 -1.05 16.13
CA VAL A 235 15.61 -0.28 17.27
C VAL A 235 16.26 -1.19 18.30
N PRO A 236 17.20 -0.69 19.15
CA PRO A 236 17.78 -1.47 20.24
C PRO A 236 16.73 -2.01 21.20
N ASN A 237 16.97 -3.19 21.78
CA ASN A 237 16.02 -3.89 22.67
C ASN A 237 15.68 -3.15 23.97
N TYR A 238 16.47 -2.16 24.36
CA TYR A 238 16.23 -1.28 25.52
C TYR A 238 15.37 -0.06 25.21
N THR A 239 14.98 0.16 23.93
CA THR A 239 14.13 1.28 23.51
C THR A 239 12.72 1.10 24.07
N LYS A 240 12.24 2.10 24.80
CA LYS A 240 10.91 2.07 25.44
C LYS A 240 9.87 2.85 24.65
N ASN A 241 10.31 3.88 23.94
CA ASN A 241 9.44 4.77 23.17
C ASN A 241 10.14 5.14 21.87
N ILE A 242 9.36 5.38 20.83
CA ILE A 242 9.78 6.07 19.62
C ILE A 242 9.20 7.48 19.70
N ASP A 243 10.03 8.48 19.46
CA ASP A 243 9.62 9.86 19.45
C ASP A 243 10.11 10.56 18.17
N PHE A 244 9.20 11.31 17.57
CA PHE A 244 9.48 12.10 16.38
C PHE A 244 8.58 13.32 16.34
N THR A 245 8.92 14.31 15.52
CA THR A 245 8.10 15.49 15.29
C THR A 245 7.60 15.52 13.85
N TYR A 246 6.42 16.07 13.63
CA TYR A 246 5.94 16.49 12.33
C TYR A 246 5.54 17.97 12.38
N PHE A 247 5.53 18.64 11.24
CA PHE A 247 5.07 20.02 11.16
C PHE A 247 3.57 20.08 10.93
N ASN A 248 2.84 20.64 11.89
CA ASN A 248 1.40 20.82 11.80
C ASN A 248 1.08 22.15 11.11
N THR A 249 0.44 22.08 9.93
CA THR A 249 0.16 23.25 9.08
C THR A 249 -0.92 24.17 9.65
N VAL A 250 -1.79 23.67 10.53
CA VAL A 250 -2.85 24.45 11.18
C VAL A 250 -2.28 25.32 12.29
N SER A 251 -1.43 24.75 13.14
CA SER A 251 -0.80 25.48 14.26
C SER A 251 0.46 26.23 13.83
N GLY A 252 1.06 25.89 12.68
CA GLY A 252 2.32 26.45 12.20
C GLY A 252 3.54 26.06 13.06
N ASN A 253 3.46 24.95 13.79
CA ASN A 253 4.49 24.50 14.72
C ASN A 253 4.75 23.00 14.62
N PHE A 254 5.94 22.57 15.07
CA PHE A 254 6.25 21.17 15.25
C PHE A 254 5.43 20.56 16.39
N GLN A 255 4.86 19.38 16.13
CA GLN A 255 4.17 18.58 17.15
C GLN A 255 4.94 17.31 17.41
N LEU A 256 5.19 17.02 18.69
CA LEU A 256 5.84 15.79 19.14
C LEU A 256 4.82 14.66 19.17
N VAL A 257 5.19 13.54 18.54
CA VAL A 257 4.49 12.25 18.62
C VAL A 257 5.35 11.32 19.47
N LEU A 258 4.76 10.75 20.51
CA LEU A 258 5.39 9.78 21.40
C LEU A 258 4.64 8.45 21.29
N VAL A 259 5.34 7.40 20.86
CA VAL A 259 4.78 6.06 20.71
C VAL A 259 5.44 5.14 21.74
N PRO A 260 4.73 4.75 22.79
CA PRO A 260 5.23 3.74 23.72
C PRO A 260 5.30 2.37 23.04
N LEU A 261 6.42 1.66 23.20
CA LEU A 261 6.59 0.33 22.64
C LEU A 261 6.09 -0.72 23.63
N ASN A 262 5.09 -1.47 23.19
CA ASN A 262 4.59 -2.63 23.92
C ASN A 262 5.15 -3.88 23.26
N ILE A 263 6.23 -4.43 23.84
CA ILE A 263 6.78 -5.70 23.37
C ILE A 263 5.69 -6.75 23.57
N LYS A 264 4.95 -7.04 22.50
CA LYS A 264 4.14 -8.24 22.49
C LYS A 264 5.13 -9.36 22.66
N SER A 265 5.07 -10.07 23.80
CA SER A 265 5.69 -11.39 23.85
C SER A 265 5.10 -12.11 22.65
N ASP A 266 5.92 -12.26 21.61
CA ASP A 266 5.47 -12.94 20.41
C ASP A 266 4.96 -14.30 20.86
N ASP A 267 3.66 -14.45 20.83
CA ASP A 267 3.02 -15.74 20.77
C ASP A 267 3.28 -16.30 19.36
N LEU A 268 4.60 -16.39 19.01
CA LEU A 268 5.08 -17.13 17.84
C LEU A 268 4.83 -18.64 17.98
N SER A 269 4.06 -19.03 19.00
CA SER A 269 3.32 -20.28 18.89
C SER A 269 2.46 -20.10 17.65
N THR A 270 2.85 -20.81 16.59
CA THR A 270 1.98 -20.97 15.43
C THR A 270 0.55 -21.05 15.91
N HIS A 271 -0.15 -19.92 15.85
CA HIS A 271 -1.61 -19.86 15.97
C HIS A 271 -2.17 -20.50 14.72
N THR A 272 -1.79 -21.73 14.58
CA THR A 272 -2.62 -22.58 13.79
C THR A 272 -3.61 -23.15 14.79
N ASP A 273 -4.84 -23.24 14.39
CA ASP A 273 -5.91 -24.02 15.03
C ASP A 273 -5.53 -25.49 15.29
N LEU A 274 -4.23 -25.77 15.36
CA LEU A 274 -3.54 -27.03 15.55
C LEU A 274 -2.90 -27.13 16.92
N ASN A 275 -3.48 -26.48 17.97
CA ASN A 275 -3.08 -26.80 19.33
C ASN A 275 -3.50 -28.25 19.59
N PRO A 276 -2.55 -29.21 19.72
CA PRO A 276 -2.90 -30.64 19.89
C PRO A 276 -3.73 -30.89 21.15
N LYS A 277 -3.69 -29.99 22.13
CA LYS A 277 -4.49 -30.09 23.37
C LYS A 277 -5.96 -29.69 23.19
N GLU A 278 -6.29 -28.87 22.20
CA GLU A 278 -7.68 -28.45 21.93
C GLU A 278 -8.36 -29.24 20.82
N ASN A 279 -7.77 -30.35 20.41
CA ASN A 279 -8.40 -31.19 19.39
C ASN A 279 -9.57 -31.96 20.01
N LYS A 280 -10.70 -31.25 20.15
CA LYS A 280 -11.98 -31.83 20.60
C LYS A 280 -12.36 -33.05 19.77
N PHE A 281 -11.96 -33.07 18.50
CA PHE A 281 -12.17 -34.21 17.60
C PHE A 281 -11.38 -35.45 18.07
N LYS A 282 -10.13 -35.29 18.54
CA LYS A 282 -9.35 -36.42 19.11
C LYS A 282 -10.07 -36.98 20.33
N LEU A 283 -10.54 -36.10 21.23
CA LEU A 283 -11.24 -36.51 22.43
C LEU A 283 -12.53 -37.26 22.13
N TYR A 284 -13.35 -36.75 21.18
CA TYR A 284 -14.57 -37.44 20.76
C TYR A 284 -14.31 -38.79 20.10
N LYS A 285 -13.25 -38.86 19.29
CA LYS A 285 -12.82 -40.12 18.65
C LYS A 285 -12.38 -41.14 19.70
N ASP A 286 -11.59 -40.74 20.67
CA ASP A 286 -11.06 -41.62 21.72
C ASP A 286 -12.25 -42.15 22.62
N ILE A 287 -13.21 -41.30 22.96
CA ILE A 287 -14.41 -41.69 23.66
C ILE A 287 -15.25 -42.69 22.84
N LEU A 288 -15.40 -42.42 21.51
CA LEU A 288 -16.13 -43.32 20.62
C LEU A 288 -15.49 -44.71 20.56
N PHE A 289 -14.16 -44.78 20.40
CA PHE A 289 -13.46 -46.07 20.34
C PHE A 289 -13.46 -46.79 21.70
N ALA A 290 -13.37 -46.07 22.78
CA ALA A 290 -13.51 -46.67 24.14
C ALA A 290 -14.91 -47.28 24.35
N THR A 291 -15.94 -46.56 23.96
CA THR A 291 -17.31 -47.06 24.10
C THR A 291 -17.61 -48.25 23.20
N LEU A 292 -17.11 -48.24 21.96
CA LEU A 292 -17.22 -49.40 21.04
C LEU A 292 -16.43 -50.61 21.57
N GLY A 293 -15.24 -50.40 22.16
CA GLY A 293 -14.46 -51.45 22.79
C GLY A 293 -15.17 -52.08 23.95
N ILE A 294 -15.76 -51.28 24.85
CA ILE A 294 -16.56 -51.76 26.01
C ILE A 294 -17.80 -52.54 25.52
N LEU A 295 -18.51 -52.00 24.50
CA LEU A 295 -19.68 -52.68 23.94
C LEU A 295 -19.35 -54.06 23.37
N GLY A 296 -18.18 -54.19 22.70
CA GLY A 296 -17.70 -55.44 22.14
C GLY A 296 -17.36 -56.49 23.27
N ILE A 297 -16.83 -56.03 24.44
CA ILE A 297 -16.61 -56.88 25.58
C ILE A 297 -17.95 -57.39 26.15
N ILE A 298 -18.96 -56.48 26.27
CA ILE A 298 -20.29 -56.83 26.72
C ILE A 298 -20.94 -57.89 25.83
N ILE A 299 -20.86 -57.71 24.52
CA ILE A 299 -21.35 -58.67 23.52
C ILE A 299 -20.67 -60.01 23.70
N PHE A 300 -19.37 -60.03 23.92
CA PHE A 300 -18.59 -61.27 24.21
C PHE A 300 -19.10 -61.98 25.46
N ILE A 301 -19.36 -61.26 26.53
CA ILE A 301 -19.83 -61.84 27.79
C ILE A 301 -21.20 -62.49 27.61
N PHE A 302 -22.14 -61.78 26.93
CA PHE A 302 -23.53 -62.27 26.78
C PHE A 302 -23.71 -63.30 25.66
N LYS A 303 -23.03 -63.11 24.52
CA LYS A 303 -23.21 -63.92 23.30
C LYS A 303 -22.01 -64.85 23.01
N ARG A 304 -20.91 -64.73 23.73
CA ARG A 304 -19.66 -65.47 23.55
C ARG A 304 -19.07 -65.44 22.14
N TYR A 305 -19.34 -64.35 21.36
CA TYR A 305 -18.75 -64.19 20.04
C TYR A 305 -17.27 -63.80 20.15
N LYS A 306 -16.38 -64.77 19.79
CA LYS A 306 -14.89 -64.57 19.83
C LYS A 306 -14.44 -63.41 18.93
N THR A 307 -15.12 -63.16 17.83
CA THR A 307 -14.86 -62.02 16.95
C THR A 307 -15.07 -60.66 17.63
N ALA A 308 -16.11 -60.51 18.49
CA ALA A 308 -16.32 -59.30 19.25
C ALA A 308 -15.18 -58.99 20.23
N LEU A 309 -14.63 -60.03 20.88
CA LEU A 309 -13.48 -59.90 21.76
C LEU A 309 -12.22 -59.43 21.00
N ILE A 310 -11.93 -60.02 19.82
CA ILE A 310 -10.77 -59.66 19.03
C ILE A 310 -10.86 -58.17 18.60
N VAL A 311 -12.01 -57.74 18.12
CA VAL A 311 -12.25 -56.34 17.74
C VAL A 311 -12.07 -55.40 18.93
N SER A 312 -12.58 -55.74 20.11
CA SER A 312 -12.37 -54.93 21.31
C SER A 312 -10.89 -54.79 21.70
N ILE A 313 -10.12 -55.87 21.63
CA ILE A 313 -8.70 -55.83 21.92
C ILE A 313 -7.96 -54.94 20.93
N LEU A 314 -8.31 -55.02 19.63
CA LEU A 314 -7.71 -54.14 18.59
C LEU A 314 -8.05 -52.65 18.82
N LEU A 315 -9.30 -52.34 19.24
CA LEU A 315 -9.69 -50.97 19.57
C LEU A 315 -8.93 -50.43 20.78
N PHE A 316 -8.78 -51.19 21.85
CA PHE A 316 -8.01 -50.78 23.01
C PHE A 316 -6.49 -50.68 22.71
N MET A 317 -5.95 -51.55 21.89
CA MET A 317 -4.55 -51.48 21.44
C MET A 317 -4.33 -50.19 20.60
N TYR A 318 -5.27 -49.83 19.73
CA TYR A 318 -5.23 -48.59 18.98
C TYR A 318 -5.27 -47.37 19.90
N LEU A 319 -6.17 -47.33 20.90
CA LEU A 319 -6.24 -46.26 21.89
C LEU A 319 -4.95 -46.11 22.69
N PHE A 320 -4.37 -47.22 23.09
CA PHE A 320 -3.07 -47.23 23.80
C PHE A 320 -1.93 -46.67 22.93
N TYR A 321 -1.91 -47.05 21.64
CA TYR A 321 -0.93 -46.55 20.68
C TYR A 321 -1.08 -45.03 20.42
N THR A 322 -2.31 -44.53 20.23
CA THR A 322 -2.58 -43.10 19.93
C THR A 322 -2.41 -42.16 21.12
N ASN A 323 -2.58 -42.66 22.34
CA ASN A 323 -2.41 -41.93 23.61
C ASN A 323 -1.12 -42.28 24.34
N ASN A 324 -0.06 -42.59 23.57
CA ASN A 324 1.21 -43.07 24.10
C ASN A 324 1.77 -42.17 25.24
N PRO A 325 1.86 -42.65 26.49
CA PRO A 325 2.32 -41.87 27.61
C PRO A 325 3.85 -41.68 27.65
N PHE A 326 4.58 -42.28 26.70
CA PHE A 326 6.07 -42.28 26.69
C PHE A 326 6.71 -41.09 25.99
N ASN A 327 5.93 -40.17 25.43
CA ASN A 327 6.45 -38.96 24.76
C ASN A 327 6.66 -37.79 25.74
N LYS A 328 7.09 -38.06 26.98
CA LYS A 328 7.39 -37.01 27.94
C LYS A 328 8.90 -36.85 28.08
N GLY A 329 9.34 -35.61 28.15
CA GLY A 329 10.75 -35.27 28.40
C GLY A 329 10.87 -34.14 29.42
N ILE A 330 12.04 -33.94 29.93
CA ILE A 330 12.39 -32.82 30.80
C ILE A 330 13.42 -31.99 30.06
N VAL A 331 13.08 -30.73 29.80
CA VAL A 331 14.04 -29.75 29.28
C VAL A 331 14.78 -29.16 30.45
N THR A 332 16.12 -29.19 30.38
CA THR A 332 16.97 -28.68 31.45
C THR A 332 16.89 -27.16 31.58
N LYS A 333 17.23 -26.67 32.79
CA LYS A 333 17.34 -25.25 33.09
C LYS A 333 18.25 -24.52 32.06
N GLU A 334 17.97 -23.24 31.76
CA GLU A 334 18.74 -22.39 30.85
C GLU A 334 18.76 -22.88 29.39
N SER A 335 17.83 -23.75 29.03
CA SER A 335 17.69 -24.22 27.64
C SER A 335 16.99 -23.20 26.77
N ILE A 336 17.55 -22.98 25.58
CA ILE A 336 17.01 -22.05 24.59
C ILE A 336 15.98 -22.79 23.75
N ILE A 337 14.75 -22.28 23.75
CA ILE A 337 13.64 -22.77 22.92
C ILE A 337 13.45 -21.84 21.73
N ARG A 338 13.52 -22.42 20.53
CA ARG A 338 13.48 -21.71 19.25
C ARG A 338 12.20 -21.98 18.46
N VAL A 339 11.89 -21.10 17.52
CA VAL A 339 10.74 -21.25 16.62
C VAL A 339 10.97 -22.33 15.57
N LEU A 340 12.18 -22.39 15.01
CA LEU A 340 12.61 -23.35 13.99
C LEU A 340 13.80 -24.17 14.47
N PRO A 341 14.03 -25.40 13.93
CA PRO A 341 15.12 -26.26 14.30
C PRO A 341 16.45 -25.83 13.66
N THR A 342 16.89 -24.59 13.91
CA THR A 342 18.14 -24.02 13.40
C THR A 342 18.76 -23.07 14.41
N GLU A 343 20.11 -22.95 14.41
CA GLU A 343 20.81 -22.02 15.31
C GLU A 343 20.51 -20.55 15.08
N LYS A 344 20.12 -20.17 13.85
CA LYS A 344 19.78 -18.81 13.47
C LYS A 344 18.31 -18.45 13.69
N SER A 345 17.51 -19.38 14.21
CA SER A 345 16.09 -19.14 14.48
C SER A 345 15.89 -18.25 15.70
N SER A 346 14.83 -17.47 15.69
CA SER A 346 14.39 -16.63 16.79
C SER A 346 14.20 -17.47 18.06
N ILE A 347 14.72 -16.95 19.19
CA ILE A 347 14.54 -17.51 20.52
C ILE A 347 13.22 -16.95 21.04
N PHE A 348 12.29 -17.81 21.42
CA PHE A 348 11.04 -17.33 21.99
C PHE A 348 10.89 -17.60 23.48
N HIS A 349 11.70 -18.50 24.05
CA HIS A 349 11.69 -18.77 25.47
C HIS A 349 13.04 -19.35 25.93
N VAL A 350 13.45 -18.98 27.13
CA VAL A 350 14.57 -19.61 27.84
C VAL A 350 14.02 -20.18 29.14
N THR A 351 14.37 -21.43 29.48
CA THR A 351 13.82 -22.09 30.65
C THR A 351 14.48 -21.58 31.93
N ASP A 352 13.70 -21.11 32.90
CA ASP A 352 14.17 -20.66 34.21
C ASP A 352 14.48 -21.81 35.16
N GLY A 353 14.05 -23.03 34.82
CA GLY A 353 14.23 -24.28 35.57
C GLY A 353 13.89 -25.49 34.71
N ASP A 354 14.03 -26.68 35.31
CA ASP A 354 13.67 -27.94 34.65
C ASP A 354 12.16 -27.96 34.30
N LEU A 355 11.86 -28.10 33.01
CA LEU A 355 10.49 -28.00 32.49
C LEU A 355 10.02 -29.34 31.91
N LYS A 356 8.94 -29.89 32.44
CA LYS A 356 8.29 -31.07 31.88
C LYS A 356 7.54 -30.69 30.59
N VAL A 357 7.90 -31.39 29.50
CA VAL A 357 7.37 -31.13 28.17
C VAL A 357 6.87 -32.42 27.50
N GLU A 358 6.03 -32.28 26.51
CA GLU A 358 5.66 -33.38 25.62
C GLU A 358 6.49 -33.30 24.36
N VAL A 359 7.15 -34.38 23.98
CA VAL A 359 7.98 -34.51 22.78
C VAL A 359 7.09 -34.86 21.61
N LEU A 360 7.10 -34.00 20.57
CA LEU A 360 6.23 -34.14 19.37
C LEU A 360 6.96 -34.78 18.20
N SER A 361 8.20 -34.37 17.92
CA SER A 361 9.01 -34.88 16.80
C SER A 361 10.50 -34.54 16.97
N HIS A 362 11.35 -35.15 16.12
CA HIS A 362 12.79 -34.91 16.07
C HIS A 362 13.15 -34.45 14.65
N LYS A 363 14.04 -33.45 14.52
CA LYS A 363 14.58 -33.01 13.26
C LYS A 363 15.93 -32.33 13.45
N ASP A 364 16.94 -32.73 12.68
CA ASP A 364 18.26 -32.07 12.56
C ASP A 364 18.95 -31.76 13.92
N GLY A 365 18.89 -32.69 14.90
CA GLY A 365 19.46 -32.51 16.24
C GLY A 365 18.62 -31.63 17.18
N TYR A 366 17.40 -31.29 16.77
CA TYR A 366 16.42 -30.59 17.59
C TYR A 366 15.20 -31.46 17.88
N ILE A 367 14.62 -31.26 19.03
CA ILE A 367 13.36 -31.88 19.47
C ILE A 367 12.24 -30.84 19.46
N LYS A 368 11.16 -31.15 18.77
CA LYS A 368 9.93 -30.35 18.82
C LYS A 368 9.18 -30.70 20.09
N ILE A 369 8.92 -29.71 20.91
CA ILE A 369 8.29 -29.86 22.23
C ILE A 369 7.02 -29.05 22.33
N LEU A 370 6.05 -29.55 23.11
CA LEU A 370 4.89 -28.83 23.57
C LEU A 370 5.11 -28.44 25.04
N LEU A 371 5.09 -27.13 25.28
CA LEU A 371 5.23 -26.55 26.62
C LEU A 371 3.91 -26.65 27.42
N PRO A 372 3.96 -26.59 28.77
CA PRO A 372 2.76 -26.55 29.61
C PRO A 372 1.81 -25.37 29.28
N SER A 373 2.37 -24.28 28.75
CA SER A 373 1.62 -23.09 28.27
C SER A 373 0.80 -23.36 26.99
N GLY A 374 0.94 -24.54 26.36
CA GLY A 374 0.32 -24.86 25.09
C GLY A 374 1.14 -24.44 23.85
N ARG A 375 2.26 -23.76 24.02
CA ARG A 375 3.15 -23.31 22.94
C ARG A 375 4.03 -24.46 22.43
N ILE A 376 4.34 -24.39 21.14
CA ILE A 376 5.22 -25.36 20.48
C ILE A 376 6.55 -24.68 20.14
N GLY A 377 7.67 -25.34 20.42
CA GLY A 377 9.00 -24.85 20.08
C GLY A 377 9.98 -25.97 19.79
N TRP A 378 11.21 -25.60 19.43
CA TRP A 378 12.29 -26.47 19.14
C TRP A 378 13.41 -26.24 20.16
N VAL A 379 13.93 -27.32 20.77
CA VAL A 379 15.04 -27.31 21.71
C VAL A 379 16.11 -28.28 21.20
N LYS A 380 17.38 -28.00 21.47
CA LYS A 380 18.46 -28.93 21.11
C LYS A 380 18.28 -30.25 21.86
N GLU A 381 18.53 -31.37 21.17
CA GLU A 381 18.34 -32.71 21.74
C GLU A 381 19.19 -32.93 22.99
N GLU A 382 20.38 -32.34 23.08
CA GLU A 382 21.30 -32.42 24.26
C GLU A 382 20.66 -31.84 25.55
N ASN A 383 19.67 -30.94 25.41
CA ASN A 383 19.02 -30.28 26.53
C ASN A 383 17.69 -30.95 26.94
N VAL A 384 17.39 -32.14 26.41
CA VAL A 384 16.17 -32.89 26.73
C VAL A 384 16.51 -34.24 27.29
N VAL A 385 16.16 -34.47 28.55
CA VAL A 385 16.26 -35.78 29.20
C VAL A 385 14.92 -36.51 28.94
N LYS A 386 15.00 -37.62 28.22
CA LYS A 386 13.84 -38.51 28.00
C LYS A 386 13.58 -39.31 29.29
N ASN A 387 12.34 -39.35 29.71
CA ASN A 387 11.92 -40.12 30.88
C ASN A 387 11.63 -41.57 30.49
#